data_6861b95e8889948fdd1484da16110026
#
_entry.id   6861b95e8889948fdd1484da16110026
#
_cell.length_a   1.000
_cell.length_b   1.000
_cell.length_c   1.000
_cell.angle_alpha   90.00
_cell.angle_beta   90.00
_cell.angle_gamma   90.00
#
_symmetry.space_group_name_H-M   'P 1'
#
loop_
_entity.id
_entity.type
_entity.pdbx_description
1 polymer ?
#
loop_
_entity_poly.entity_id
_entity_poly.type
_entity_poly.pdbx_seq_one_letter_code
_entity_poly.pdbx_strand_id
1 'polypeptide(L)'
;WDKRALKPIIFSKIDSNEGVCENVENQNDKIEQIISGIECDILYLDPPYTQNQYGTQYHLLETLIINDNPPISRVTGSRPTTPMRSNWSKMYHAHILFEKVVAETNASHIVLSYNNDGFMSKDYIEKTLKRFGIEETYDCKTIDYKKYNNTKCQGADGHQEYLFYIQKKPAEEVIVQSPLNYTGSKTKMIPIIKQYLPNHPLHTFIDAFGGGFNVGINIDAERLIYNDINPFVEGLIKSFSTDTYEYLLYVSKLIHKYELAPNSREGYVALRDKYNSTPIPKRDPRMLYTLILYGFQQQIRFNTDHDFNNPIGSRWFNECLLSKFITFARCSKAKSVEYLNVSFDRLEDQITP
;
A
#
# COMPACT_ATOMS: atom_id res chain seq x y z
N TRP A 1 1.26 -35.34 -24.57
CA TRP A 1 2.23 -35.53 -23.49
C TRP A 1 3.62 -35.30 -24.05
N ASP A 2 4.41 -34.44 -23.39
CA ASP A 2 5.81 -34.21 -23.75
C ASP A 2 6.62 -35.48 -23.36
N LYS A 3 7.32 -36.08 -24.32
CA LYS A 3 8.14 -37.28 -24.09
C LYS A 3 9.22 -37.05 -23.02
N ARG A 4 9.59 -35.80 -22.73
CA ARG A 4 10.51 -35.41 -21.65
C ARG A 4 9.95 -35.69 -20.27
N ALA A 5 8.63 -35.57 -20.10
CA ALA A 5 7.92 -35.83 -18.85
C ALA A 5 7.84 -37.29 -18.48
N LEU A 6 8.20 -38.21 -19.40
CA LEU A 6 8.21 -39.66 -19.19
C LEU A 6 9.59 -40.17 -18.76
N LYS A 7 10.59 -39.31 -18.68
CA LYS A 7 11.93 -39.72 -18.18
C LYS A 7 11.91 -39.80 -16.65
N PRO A 8 12.55 -40.81 -16.06
CA PRO A 8 12.66 -40.88 -14.62
C PRO A 8 13.42 -39.66 -14.08
N ILE A 9 12.95 -39.12 -12.95
CA ILE A 9 13.65 -38.06 -12.23
C ILE A 9 14.86 -38.70 -11.55
N ILE A 10 16.05 -38.28 -11.91
CA ILE A 10 17.29 -38.74 -11.30
C ILE A 10 17.71 -37.71 -10.27
N PHE A 11 17.75 -38.07 -9.01
CA PHE A 11 18.31 -37.28 -7.94
C PHE A 11 19.80 -37.57 -7.81
N SER A 12 20.64 -36.56 -7.90
CA SER A 12 22.04 -36.65 -7.52
C SER A 12 22.28 -35.90 -6.23
N LYS A 13 23.06 -36.49 -5.33
CA LYS A 13 23.54 -35.75 -4.15
C LYS A 13 24.48 -34.65 -4.64
N ILE A 14 24.19 -33.43 -4.24
CA ILE A 14 25.15 -32.35 -4.43
C ILE A 14 26.18 -32.52 -3.31
N ASP A 15 27.42 -32.81 -3.66
CA ASP A 15 28.49 -32.76 -2.68
C ASP A 15 28.62 -31.33 -2.19
N SER A 16 28.45 -31.15 -0.89
CA SER A 16 28.66 -29.85 -0.25
C SER A 16 30.13 -29.49 -0.41
N ASN A 17 30.45 -28.60 -1.35
CA ASN A 17 31.78 -28.02 -1.42
C ASN A 17 32.06 -27.29 -0.11
N GLU A 18 33.24 -27.51 0.45
CA GLU A 18 33.81 -26.75 1.56
C GLU A 18 33.75 -25.26 1.19
N GLY A 19 32.93 -24.47 1.92
CA GLY A 19 32.72 -23.03 1.65
C GLY A 19 31.27 -22.59 1.79
N VAL A 20 30.38 -23.43 2.27
CA VAL A 20 29.03 -23.04 2.66
C VAL A 20 29.14 -22.09 3.83
N CYS A 21 28.50 -20.93 3.72
CA CYS A 21 28.31 -19.98 4.81
C CYS A 21 27.83 -20.72 6.05
N GLU A 22 28.64 -20.77 7.10
CA GLU A 22 28.36 -21.57 8.32
C GLU A 22 27.16 -21.03 9.10
N ASN A 23 26.67 -19.82 8.76
CA ASN A 23 25.62 -19.11 9.47
C ASN A 23 24.45 -18.75 8.55
N VAL A 24 23.74 -19.75 8.01
CA VAL A 24 22.51 -19.54 7.26
C VAL A 24 21.33 -19.88 8.16
N GLU A 25 20.51 -18.87 8.47
CA GLU A 25 19.23 -19.04 9.15
C GLU A 25 18.12 -19.09 8.10
N ASN A 26 17.33 -20.17 8.12
CA ASN A 26 16.18 -20.35 7.23
C ASN A 26 14.89 -20.13 8.01
N GLN A 27 14.08 -19.19 7.55
CA GLN A 27 12.75 -18.93 8.10
C GLN A 27 11.69 -19.18 7.01
N ASN A 28 10.56 -19.79 7.39
CA ASN A 28 9.44 -20.08 6.51
C ASN A 28 8.19 -19.37 7.01
N ASP A 29 8.28 -18.04 7.11
CA ASP A 29 7.22 -17.17 7.60
C ASP A 29 6.85 -16.10 6.56
N LYS A 30 5.76 -15.41 6.81
CA LYS A 30 5.37 -14.26 6.00
C LYS A 30 6.25 -13.07 6.38
N ILE A 31 7.05 -12.58 5.43
CA ILE A 31 7.99 -11.47 5.65
C ILE A 31 7.32 -10.27 6.33
N GLU A 32 6.10 -9.93 5.94
CA GLU A 32 5.34 -8.82 6.51
C GLU A 32 4.93 -9.00 7.98
N GLN A 33 5.14 -10.17 8.57
CA GLN A 33 4.86 -10.47 9.98
C GLN A 33 6.13 -10.49 10.84
N ILE A 34 7.28 -10.78 10.24
CA ILE A 34 8.53 -10.97 10.98
C ILE A 34 9.53 -9.84 10.78
N ILE A 35 9.38 -9.02 9.73
CA ILE A 35 10.40 -8.06 9.29
C ILE A 35 10.77 -7.02 10.34
N SER A 36 9.84 -6.60 11.18
CA SER A 36 10.08 -5.62 12.24
C SER A 36 10.98 -6.14 13.38
N GLY A 37 11.09 -7.47 13.51
CA GLY A 37 11.94 -8.14 14.50
C GLY A 37 13.30 -8.58 13.95
N ILE A 38 13.58 -8.33 12.67
CA ILE A 38 14.83 -8.74 12.03
C ILE A 38 15.78 -7.55 11.94
N GLU A 39 16.97 -7.71 12.53
CA GLU A 39 18.08 -6.78 12.40
C GLU A 39 18.99 -7.24 11.26
N CYS A 40 19.20 -6.39 10.26
CA CYS A 40 20.11 -6.70 9.15
C CYS A 40 20.64 -5.42 8.49
N ASP A 41 21.79 -5.52 7.83
CA ASP A 41 22.38 -4.41 7.08
C ASP A 41 21.65 -4.18 5.76
N ILE A 42 21.33 -5.26 5.05
CA ILE A 42 20.73 -5.22 3.72
C ILE A 42 19.50 -6.12 3.69
N LEU A 43 18.37 -5.56 3.27
CA LEU A 43 17.18 -6.32 2.92
C LEU A 43 17.10 -6.47 1.40
N TYR A 44 17.27 -7.70 0.90
CA TYR A 44 16.99 -8.03 -0.49
C TYR A 44 15.58 -8.58 -0.64
N LEU A 45 14.80 -8.01 -1.54
CA LEU A 45 13.42 -8.40 -1.82
C LEU A 45 13.29 -8.88 -3.28
N ASP A 46 12.68 -10.05 -3.45
CA ASP A 46 12.27 -10.61 -4.75
C ASP A 46 10.86 -11.21 -4.59
N PRO A 47 9.83 -10.36 -4.40
CA PRO A 47 8.47 -10.83 -4.14
C PRO A 47 7.82 -11.37 -5.42
N PRO A 48 6.72 -12.15 -5.32
CA PRO A 48 5.92 -12.50 -6.48
C PRO A 48 5.41 -11.25 -7.22
N TYR A 49 5.61 -11.16 -8.54
CA TYR A 49 5.30 -9.96 -9.34
C TYR A 49 3.86 -9.92 -9.83
N THR A 50 3.32 -11.10 -10.21
CA THR A 50 2.04 -11.23 -10.91
C THR A 50 1.04 -12.06 -10.11
N GLN A 51 -0.13 -12.30 -10.70
CA GLN A 51 -1.17 -13.18 -10.13
C GLN A 51 -0.75 -14.66 -10.02
N ASN A 52 0.38 -15.04 -10.60
CA ASN A 52 0.89 -16.41 -10.56
C ASN A 52 1.32 -16.78 -9.14
N GLN A 53 0.72 -17.85 -8.62
CA GLN A 53 1.03 -18.34 -7.29
C GLN A 53 2.14 -19.40 -7.37
N TYR A 54 3.22 -19.22 -6.62
CA TYR A 54 4.32 -20.17 -6.58
C TYR A 54 3.86 -21.57 -6.14
N GLY A 55 2.98 -21.66 -5.14
CA GLY A 55 2.40 -22.92 -4.71
C GLY A 55 1.62 -23.66 -5.80
N THR A 56 1.15 -22.95 -6.85
CA THR A 56 0.54 -23.59 -8.02
C THR A 56 1.60 -24.07 -9.01
N GLN A 57 2.65 -23.29 -9.21
CA GLN A 57 3.71 -23.62 -10.18
C GLN A 57 4.62 -24.75 -9.65
N TYR A 58 4.93 -24.71 -8.37
CA TYR A 58 5.85 -25.65 -7.71
C TYR A 58 5.13 -26.72 -6.88
N HIS A 59 3.82 -26.92 -7.10
CA HIS A 59 3.02 -27.87 -6.31
C HIS A 59 3.59 -29.29 -6.23
N LEU A 60 4.33 -29.74 -7.27
CA LEU A 60 4.98 -31.05 -7.28
C LEU A 60 6.12 -31.12 -6.26
N LEU A 61 6.98 -30.10 -6.23
CA LEU A 61 8.09 -30.02 -5.26
C LEU A 61 7.55 -29.90 -3.83
N GLU A 62 6.53 -29.07 -3.63
CA GLU A 62 5.84 -28.96 -2.35
C GLU A 62 5.26 -30.31 -1.88
N THR A 63 4.65 -31.06 -2.79
CA THR A 63 4.12 -32.40 -2.48
C THR A 63 5.21 -33.38 -2.09
N LEU A 64 6.36 -33.33 -2.75
CA LEU A 64 7.52 -34.19 -2.42
C LEU A 64 8.10 -33.85 -1.03
N ILE A 65 8.20 -32.55 -0.71
CA ILE A 65 8.74 -32.07 0.57
C ILE A 65 7.80 -32.40 1.73
N ILE A 66 6.50 -32.12 1.57
CA ILE A 66 5.48 -32.31 2.62
C ILE A 66 5.19 -33.82 2.80
N ASN A 67 5.23 -34.58 1.71
CA ASN A 67 4.99 -36.05 1.69
C ASN A 67 3.67 -36.49 2.37
N ASP A 68 2.59 -35.69 2.14
CA ASP A 68 1.30 -35.82 2.82
C ASP A 68 0.22 -36.55 1.99
N ASN A 69 0.57 -37.05 0.78
CA ASN A 69 -0.33 -37.72 -0.15
C ASN A 69 -1.68 -36.99 -0.35
N PRO A 70 -1.68 -35.74 -0.76
CA PRO A 70 -2.90 -34.89 -0.81
C PRO A 70 -3.85 -35.36 -1.90
N PRO A 71 -5.15 -35.03 -1.81
CA PRO A 71 -6.07 -35.19 -2.93
C PRO A 71 -5.60 -34.33 -4.11
N ILE A 72 -5.55 -34.92 -5.30
CA ILE A 72 -5.10 -34.22 -6.51
C ILE A 72 -6.26 -33.92 -7.46
N SER A 73 -6.17 -32.80 -8.17
CA SER A 73 -7.11 -32.43 -9.22
C SER A 73 -7.04 -33.44 -10.37
N ARG A 74 -8.18 -33.96 -10.80
CA ARG A 74 -8.26 -34.87 -11.96
C ARG A 74 -7.92 -34.15 -13.29
N VAL A 75 -7.99 -32.83 -13.33
CA VAL A 75 -7.75 -32.04 -14.55
C VAL A 75 -6.28 -31.59 -14.64
N THR A 76 -5.72 -31.09 -13.56
CA THR A 76 -4.38 -30.49 -13.55
C THR A 76 -3.32 -31.36 -12.86
N GLY A 77 -3.73 -32.38 -12.12
CA GLY A 77 -2.80 -33.18 -11.30
C GLY A 77 -2.24 -32.44 -10.09
N SER A 78 -2.71 -31.22 -9.82
CA SER A 78 -2.20 -30.40 -8.72
C SER A 78 -2.90 -30.68 -7.39
N ARG A 79 -2.17 -30.55 -6.30
CA ARG A 79 -2.72 -30.54 -4.93
C ARG A 79 -3.52 -29.25 -4.67
N PRO A 80 -4.34 -29.19 -3.60
CA PRO A 80 -4.98 -27.95 -3.17
C PRO A 80 -3.92 -26.90 -2.82
N THR A 81 -3.92 -25.77 -3.51
CA THR A 81 -2.88 -24.73 -3.35
C THR A 81 -3.32 -23.56 -2.44
N THR A 82 -4.54 -23.61 -1.91
CA THR A 82 -5.09 -22.54 -1.05
C THR A 82 -4.17 -22.18 0.12
N PRO A 83 -3.59 -23.12 0.88
CA PRO A 83 -2.66 -22.80 1.97
C PRO A 83 -1.36 -22.14 1.53
N MET A 84 -0.98 -22.34 0.25
CA MET A 84 0.28 -21.86 -0.33
C MET A 84 0.13 -20.54 -1.08
N ARG A 85 -1.05 -19.92 -1.03
CA ARG A 85 -1.31 -18.67 -1.74
C ARG A 85 -0.72 -17.49 -0.99
N SER A 86 0.03 -16.68 -1.72
CA SER A 86 0.56 -15.42 -1.22
C SER A 86 -0.36 -14.25 -1.56
N ASN A 87 -0.52 -13.33 -0.63
CA ASN A 87 -1.20 -12.05 -0.89
C ASN A 87 -0.35 -11.11 -1.75
N TRP A 88 0.96 -11.33 -1.86
CA TRP A 88 1.82 -10.62 -2.80
C TRP A 88 1.42 -10.82 -4.26
N SER A 89 0.75 -11.93 -4.58
CA SER A 89 0.20 -12.21 -5.91
C SER A 89 -1.23 -11.67 -6.12
N LYS A 90 -1.60 -10.59 -5.43
CA LYS A 90 -2.93 -9.95 -5.56
C LYS A 90 -2.77 -8.44 -5.68
N MET A 91 -3.50 -7.85 -6.63
CA MET A 91 -3.60 -6.40 -6.80
C MET A 91 -3.95 -5.72 -5.47
N TYR A 92 -3.40 -4.56 -5.20
CA TYR A 92 -3.47 -3.79 -3.95
C TYR A 92 -2.86 -4.47 -2.72
N HIS A 93 -3.01 -5.77 -2.52
CA HIS A 93 -2.30 -6.46 -1.44
C HIS A 93 -0.78 -6.36 -1.60
N ALA A 94 -0.26 -6.57 -2.83
CA ALA A 94 1.17 -6.41 -3.09
C ALA A 94 1.66 -5.00 -2.70
N HIS A 95 0.90 -3.96 -3.06
CA HIS A 95 1.23 -2.57 -2.71
C HIS A 95 1.24 -2.33 -1.20
N ILE A 96 0.23 -2.85 -0.48
CA ILE A 96 0.09 -2.71 0.97
C ILE A 96 1.22 -3.44 1.69
N LEU A 97 1.54 -4.67 1.27
CA LEU A 97 2.58 -5.48 1.89
C LEU A 97 3.97 -4.91 1.62
N PHE A 98 4.22 -4.46 0.40
CA PHE A 98 5.48 -3.81 0.04
C PHE A 98 5.72 -2.55 0.88
N GLU A 99 4.72 -1.66 0.95
CA GLU A 99 4.81 -0.45 1.78
C GLU A 99 5.09 -0.80 3.24
N LYS A 100 4.39 -1.80 3.78
CA LYS A 100 4.58 -2.26 5.16
C LYS A 100 6.00 -2.77 5.40
N VAL A 101 6.51 -3.65 4.54
CA VAL A 101 7.85 -4.23 4.66
C VAL A 101 8.92 -3.13 4.59
N VAL A 102 8.81 -2.21 3.63
CA VAL A 102 9.74 -1.06 3.51
C VAL A 102 9.67 -0.14 4.73
N ALA A 103 8.48 0.08 5.27
CA ALA A 103 8.30 0.95 6.45
C ALA A 103 8.87 0.33 7.73
N GLU A 104 8.62 -0.96 7.95
CA GLU A 104 8.86 -1.64 9.23
C GLU A 104 10.22 -2.35 9.32
N THR A 105 10.97 -2.49 8.21
CA THR A 105 12.32 -3.09 8.27
C THR A 105 13.29 -2.24 9.07
N ASN A 106 14.17 -2.90 9.83
CA ASN A 106 15.31 -2.29 10.51
C ASN A 106 16.59 -2.27 9.64
N ALA A 107 16.53 -2.78 8.40
CA ALA A 107 17.66 -2.77 7.49
C ALA A 107 18.12 -1.35 7.15
N SER A 108 19.44 -1.15 7.07
CA SER A 108 20.03 0.12 6.64
C SER A 108 19.92 0.34 5.13
N HIS A 109 19.86 -0.75 4.35
CA HIS A 109 19.80 -0.72 2.90
C HIS A 109 18.71 -1.64 2.37
N ILE A 110 18.00 -1.19 1.35
CA ILE A 110 16.97 -1.98 0.66
C ILE A 110 17.36 -2.16 -0.79
N VAL A 111 17.33 -3.40 -1.24
CA VAL A 111 17.51 -3.81 -2.64
C VAL A 111 16.26 -4.58 -3.06
N LEU A 112 15.63 -4.18 -4.14
CA LEU A 112 14.42 -4.84 -4.66
C LEU A 112 14.63 -5.22 -6.12
N SER A 113 14.42 -6.50 -6.44
CA SER A 113 14.22 -6.98 -7.82
C SER A 113 12.73 -6.96 -8.15
N TYR A 114 12.38 -6.43 -9.32
CA TYR A 114 11.00 -6.39 -9.80
C TYR A 114 10.95 -6.23 -11.32
N ASN A 115 9.81 -6.51 -11.94
CA ASN A 115 9.69 -6.38 -13.39
C ASN A 115 8.51 -5.49 -13.81
N ASN A 116 8.47 -5.14 -15.11
CA ASN A 116 7.43 -4.26 -15.66
C ASN A 116 6.08 -4.94 -15.90
N ASP A 117 5.97 -6.26 -15.75
CA ASP A 117 4.70 -7.02 -15.84
C ASP A 117 4.00 -7.12 -14.46
N GLY A 118 4.65 -6.65 -13.40
CA GLY A 118 4.16 -6.78 -12.03
C GLY A 118 2.99 -5.85 -11.69
N PHE A 119 2.32 -6.13 -10.55
CA PHE A 119 1.20 -5.31 -10.06
C PHE A 119 1.62 -3.89 -9.68
N MET A 120 2.83 -3.74 -9.13
CA MET A 120 3.37 -2.44 -8.73
C MET A 120 4.11 -1.82 -9.91
N SER A 121 3.74 -0.60 -10.26
CA SER A 121 4.48 0.15 -11.27
C SER A 121 5.85 0.60 -10.75
N LYS A 122 6.79 0.85 -11.67
CA LYS A 122 8.09 1.44 -11.34
C LYS A 122 7.94 2.74 -10.54
N ASP A 123 6.98 3.58 -10.92
CA ASP A 123 6.68 4.86 -10.27
C ASP A 123 6.17 4.68 -8.82
N TYR A 124 5.32 3.67 -8.58
CA TYR A 124 4.87 3.34 -7.22
C TYR A 124 6.02 2.89 -6.33
N ILE A 125 6.86 1.98 -6.83
CA ILE A 125 8.01 1.44 -6.10
C ILE A 125 8.97 2.59 -5.75
N GLU A 126 9.34 3.41 -6.73
CA GLU A 126 10.22 4.56 -6.52
C GLU A 126 9.68 5.52 -5.46
N LYS A 127 8.40 5.91 -5.56
CA LYS A 127 7.78 6.82 -4.59
C LYS A 127 7.71 6.23 -3.19
N THR A 128 7.49 4.93 -3.08
CA THR A 128 7.47 4.25 -1.78
C THR A 128 8.87 4.19 -1.19
N LEU A 129 9.87 3.78 -1.96
CA LEU A 129 11.26 3.72 -1.51
C LEU A 129 11.77 5.10 -1.07
N LYS A 130 11.58 6.15 -1.88
CA LYS A 130 12.01 7.52 -1.56
C LYS A 130 11.31 8.10 -0.32
N ARG A 131 10.08 7.67 -0.02
CA ARG A 131 9.40 8.09 1.20
C ARG A 131 10.10 7.61 2.46
N PHE A 132 10.60 6.38 2.46
CA PHE A 132 11.24 5.74 3.61
C PHE A 132 12.76 5.75 3.55
N GLY A 133 13.35 6.19 2.46
CA GLY A 133 14.79 6.24 2.23
C GLY A 133 15.34 7.65 2.04
N ILE A 134 16.67 7.75 2.07
CA ILE A 134 17.43 8.95 1.76
C ILE A 134 17.42 9.11 0.23
N GLU A 135 16.67 10.10 -0.25
CA GLU A 135 16.32 10.24 -1.68
C GLU A 135 17.53 10.32 -2.60
N GLU A 136 18.62 10.93 -2.14
CA GLU A 136 19.88 11.09 -2.88
C GLU A 136 20.61 9.76 -3.12
N THR A 137 20.28 8.73 -2.34
CA THR A 137 20.88 7.39 -2.46
C THR A 137 20.10 6.47 -3.39
N TYR A 138 18.93 6.91 -3.87
CA TYR A 138 18.09 6.09 -4.75
C TYR A 138 18.80 5.82 -6.08
N ASP A 139 18.83 4.56 -6.47
CA ASP A 139 19.26 4.10 -7.80
C ASP A 139 18.30 3.04 -8.36
N CYS A 140 18.19 2.98 -9.67
CA CYS A 140 17.40 1.96 -10.35
C CYS A 140 18.10 1.54 -11.64
N LYS A 141 18.59 0.31 -11.68
CA LYS A 141 19.12 -0.31 -12.90
C LYS A 141 18.00 -1.00 -13.65
N THR A 142 17.97 -0.81 -14.95
CA THR A 142 17.02 -1.48 -15.85
C THR A 142 17.81 -2.45 -16.74
N ILE A 143 17.35 -3.69 -16.79
CA ILE A 143 17.94 -4.77 -17.59
C ILE A 143 16.89 -5.26 -18.56
N ASP A 144 17.16 -5.19 -19.86
CA ASP A 144 16.27 -5.75 -20.87
C ASP A 144 16.37 -7.28 -20.84
N TYR A 145 15.27 -7.92 -20.58
CA TYR A 145 15.17 -9.35 -20.44
C TYR A 145 14.38 -9.97 -21.60
N LYS A 146 14.97 -10.94 -22.29
CA LYS A 146 14.26 -11.70 -23.32
C LYS A 146 13.51 -12.84 -22.64
N LYS A 147 12.18 -12.77 -22.57
CA LYS A 147 11.34 -13.89 -22.16
C LYS A 147 11.67 -15.11 -23.01
N TYR A 148 11.69 -16.30 -22.38
CA TYR A 148 11.96 -17.56 -23.04
C TYR A 148 11.27 -17.66 -24.41
N ASN A 149 12.03 -17.99 -25.46
CA ASN A 149 11.54 -18.34 -26.79
C ASN A 149 10.74 -19.64 -26.74
N ASN A 150 9.51 -19.58 -26.30
CA ASN A 150 8.54 -20.60 -26.64
C ASN A 150 8.04 -20.30 -28.05
N THR A 151 8.15 -21.28 -28.95
CA THR A 151 7.79 -21.24 -30.38
C THR A 151 6.40 -20.71 -30.74
N LYS A 152 5.59 -20.29 -29.77
CA LYS A 152 4.25 -19.71 -29.93
C LYS A 152 4.15 -18.22 -29.53
N CYS A 153 5.15 -17.63 -28.93
CA CYS A 153 5.21 -16.21 -28.60
C CYS A 153 6.44 -15.62 -29.27
N GLN A 154 6.29 -15.18 -30.52
CA GLN A 154 7.27 -14.32 -31.15
C GLN A 154 7.26 -12.97 -30.42
N GLY A 155 8.38 -12.68 -29.72
CA GLY A 155 8.79 -11.34 -29.37
C GLY A 155 7.76 -10.49 -28.62
N ALA A 156 7.57 -10.68 -27.32
CA ALA A 156 7.20 -9.55 -26.48
C ALA A 156 8.47 -8.69 -26.29
N ASP A 157 8.72 -7.81 -27.24
CA ASP A 157 9.69 -6.71 -27.08
C ASP A 157 9.22 -5.83 -25.91
N GLY A 158 10.11 -5.54 -24.95
CA GLY A 158 9.84 -4.63 -23.84
C GLY A 158 9.68 -5.25 -22.46
N HIS A 159 10.07 -6.51 -22.25
CA HIS A 159 10.16 -7.07 -20.91
C HIS A 159 11.41 -6.55 -20.21
N GLN A 160 11.24 -5.91 -19.06
CA GLN A 160 12.31 -5.27 -18.29
C GLN A 160 12.33 -5.76 -16.87
N GLU A 161 13.52 -6.07 -16.38
CA GLU A 161 13.81 -6.30 -14.97
C GLU A 161 14.42 -5.02 -14.39
N TYR A 162 13.98 -4.66 -13.19
CA TYR A 162 14.47 -3.53 -12.44
C TYR A 162 15.20 -4.01 -11.19
N LEU A 163 16.32 -3.41 -10.90
CA LEU A 163 16.98 -3.54 -9.61
C LEU A 163 16.99 -2.16 -8.95
N PHE A 164 16.18 -2.01 -7.93
CA PHE A 164 16.10 -0.79 -7.14
C PHE A 164 17.00 -0.87 -5.93
N TYR A 165 17.55 0.27 -5.55
CA TYR A 165 18.35 0.43 -4.34
C TYR A 165 18.00 1.73 -3.64
N ILE A 166 18.02 1.71 -2.29
CA ILE A 166 17.96 2.91 -1.48
C ILE A 166 18.55 2.64 -0.09
N GLN A 167 19.17 3.64 0.52
CA GLN A 167 19.51 3.66 1.94
C GLN A 167 18.30 4.13 2.75
N LYS A 168 17.94 3.41 3.80
CA LYS A 168 16.80 3.76 4.65
C LYS A 168 17.14 4.96 5.53
N LYS A 169 16.19 5.86 5.75
CA LYS A 169 16.31 6.96 6.68
C LYS A 169 15.69 6.60 8.03
N PRO A 170 16.07 7.29 9.11
CA PRO A 170 15.44 7.13 10.42
C PRO A 170 13.92 7.27 10.37
N ALA A 171 13.20 6.47 11.15
CA ALA A 171 11.74 6.45 11.13
C ALA A 171 11.12 7.82 11.52
N GLU A 172 11.76 8.55 12.42
CA GLU A 172 11.37 9.89 12.87
C GLU A 172 11.45 10.97 11.78
N GLU A 173 12.25 10.76 10.74
CA GLU A 173 12.36 11.66 9.59
C GLU A 173 11.31 11.38 8.51
N VAL A 174 10.60 10.25 8.62
CA VAL A 174 9.54 9.92 7.68
C VAL A 174 8.34 10.84 7.91
N ILE A 175 7.93 11.55 6.85
CA ILE A 175 6.76 12.43 6.89
C ILE A 175 5.61 11.74 6.15
N VAL A 176 4.56 11.46 6.91
CA VAL A 176 3.29 10.93 6.39
C VAL A 176 2.46 12.08 5.84
N GLN A 177 2.01 11.95 4.61
CA GLN A 177 1.17 12.94 3.94
C GLN A 177 -0.26 12.43 3.83
N SER A 178 -1.23 13.30 4.11
CA SER A 178 -2.63 13.01 3.84
C SER A 178 -2.86 12.69 2.36
N PRO A 179 -3.72 11.70 2.04
CA PRO A 179 -4.14 11.47 0.67
C PRO A 179 -5.11 12.55 0.15
N LEU A 180 -5.53 13.48 1.02
CA LEU A 180 -6.39 14.60 0.67
C LEU A 180 -5.57 15.82 0.29
N ASN A 181 -5.97 16.50 -0.80
CA ASN A 181 -5.44 17.81 -1.14
C ASN A 181 -6.20 18.88 -0.34
N TYR A 182 -5.99 18.90 0.98
CA TYR A 182 -6.68 19.85 1.87
C TYR A 182 -5.98 21.20 1.87
N THR A 183 -6.76 22.28 1.67
CA THR A 183 -6.23 23.66 1.64
C THR A 183 -5.54 24.00 2.96
N GLY A 184 -4.37 24.60 2.89
CA GLY A 184 -3.62 24.98 4.09
C GLY A 184 -2.81 23.84 4.74
N SER A 185 -2.55 22.75 4.01
CA SER A 185 -1.70 21.64 4.50
C SER A 185 -0.41 22.14 5.14
N LYS A 186 -0.09 21.62 6.32
CA LYS A 186 1.11 21.95 7.09
C LYS A 186 2.26 20.94 6.90
N THR A 187 2.18 20.09 5.89
CA THR A 187 3.19 19.02 5.66
C THR A 187 4.62 19.55 5.67
N LYS A 188 4.88 20.69 5.02
CA LYS A 188 6.21 21.33 4.99
C LYS A 188 6.65 21.90 6.35
N MET A 189 5.71 22.09 7.26
CA MET A 189 5.98 22.62 8.61
C MET A 189 6.26 21.52 9.62
N ILE A 190 6.00 20.25 9.30
CA ILE A 190 6.13 19.13 10.25
C ILE A 190 7.54 19.07 10.88
N PRO A 191 8.66 19.19 10.13
CA PRO A 191 9.99 19.16 10.75
C PRO A 191 10.20 20.30 11.76
N ILE A 192 9.63 21.46 11.49
CA ILE A 192 9.68 22.63 12.39
C ILE A 192 8.80 22.40 13.62
N ILE A 193 7.56 21.93 13.42
CA ILE A 193 6.63 21.65 14.51
C ILE A 193 7.23 20.64 15.49
N LYS A 194 7.87 19.56 14.98
CA LYS A 194 8.53 18.55 15.81
C LYS A 194 9.63 19.13 16.71
N GLN A 195 10.31 20.21 16.31
CA GLN A 195 11.34 20.86 17.13
C GLN A 195 10.78 21.61 18.36
N TYR A 196 9.48 21.94 18.36
CA TYR A 196 8.80 22.58 19.48
C TYR A 196 8.10 21.59 20.41
N LEU A 197 8.15 20.29 20.11
CA LEU A 197 7.59 19.29 21.00
C LEU A 197 8.50 19.10 22.22
N PRO A 198 7.93 18.76 23.37
CA PRO A 198 8.72 18.40 24.54
C PRO A 198 9.64 17.20 24.29
N ASN A 199 10.81 17.17 24.96
CA ASN A 199 11.76 16.05 24.87
C ASN A 199 11.38 14.86 25.78
N HIS A 200 10.10 14.64 26.01
CA HIS A 200 9.56 13.49 26.75
C HIS A 200 8.39 12.90 25.97
N PRO A 201 8.03 11.63 26.22
CA PRO A 201 6.86 11.01 25.61
C PRO A 201 5.60 11.84 25.84
N LEU A 202 4.83 12.07 24.78
CA LEU A 202 3.58 12.81 24.88
C LEU A 202 2.46 11.88 25.34
N HIS A 203 1.78 12.25 26.41
CA HIS A 203 0.60 11.52 26.84
C HIS A 203 -0.58 11.80 25.92
N THR A 204 -0.91 13.05 25.68
CA THR A 204 -2.02 13.44 24.80
C THR A 204 -1.59 14.52 23.81
N PHE A 205 -1.94 14.34 22.54
CA PHE A 205 -1.82 15.37 21.52
C PHE A 205 -3.19 15.63 20.88
N ILE A 206 -3.55 16.90 20.73
CA ILE A 206 -4.83 17.33 20.16
C ILE A 206 -4.58 18.11 18.89
N ASP A 207 -5.07 17.59 17.76
CA ASP A 207 -5.14 18.29 16.48
C ASP A 207 -6.54 18.95 16.37
N ALA A 208 -6.68 20.14 16.99
CA ALA A 208 -7.97 20.80 17.22
C ALA A 208 -8.64 21.29 15.93
N PHE A 209 -7.87 21.52 14.88
CA PHE A 209 -8.32 21.91 13.53
C PHE A 209 -7.70 20.97 12.50
N GLY A 210 -7.99 19.69 12.64
CA GLY A 210 -7.26 18.59 12.01
C GLY A 210 -7.27 18.60 10.49
N GLY A 211 -8.35 19.07 9.85
CA GLY A 211 -8.47 19.14 8.40
C GLY A 211 -8.02 17.84 7.71
N GLY A 212 -6.97 17.92 6.88
CA GLY A 212 -6.37 16.75 6.24
C GLY A 212 -5.54 15.84 7.17
N PHE A 213 -5.46 16.11 8.45
CA PHE A 213 -4.72 15.37 9.48
C PHE A 213 -3.21 15.24 9.21
N ASN A 214 -2.62 16.23 8.56
CA ASN A 214 -1.18 16.22 8.27
C ASN A 214 -0.30 16.44 9.50
N VAL A 215 -0.77 17.15 10.52
CA VAL A 215 0.01 17.37 11.75
C VAL A 215 -0.11 16.17 12.66
N GLY A 216 -1.30 15.84 13.15
CA GLY A 216 -1.51 14.79 14.14
C GLY A 216 -0.98 13.42 13.71
N ILE A 217 -1.12 13.04 12.43
CA ILE A 217 -0.62 11.76 11.93
C ILE A 217 0.90 11.59 12.10
N ASN A 218 1.65 12.69 12.15
CA ASN A 218 3.11 12.73 12.28
C ASN A 218 3.61 12.93 13.73
N ILE A 219 2.70 12.96 14.70
CA ILE A 219 3.05 13.10 16.11
C ILE A 219 2.86 11.77 16.82
N ASP A 220 3.83 11.39 17.65
CA ASP A 220 3.74 10.21 18.49
C ASP A 220 3.27 10.63 19.89
N ALA A 221 2.10 10.13 20.27
CA ALA A 221 1.48 10.34 21.57
C ALA A 221 0.71 9.07 21.95
N GLU A 222 0.57 8.81 23.24
CA GLU A 222 -0.23 7.68 23.75
C GLU A 222 -1.70 7.81 23.37
N ARG A 223 -2.23 9.05 23.40
CA ARG A 223 -3.59 9.41 22.99
C ARG A 223 -3.51 10.52 21.95
N LEU A 224 -4.08 10.29 20.80
CA LEU A 224 -4.12 11.26 19.69
C LEU A 224 -5.57 11.62 19.40
N ILE A 225 -5.92 12.89 19.57
CA ILE A 225 -7.26 13.41 19.34
C ILE A 225 -7.26 14.24 18.04
N TYR A 226 -8.06 13.80 17.08
CA TYR A 226 -8.38 14.55 15.87
C TYR A 226 -9.73 15.24 16.02
N ASN A 227 -9.80 16.51 15.74
CA ASN A 227 -11.06 17.24 15.67
C ASN A 227 -11.16 18.09 14.40
N ASP A 228 -12.31 18.06 13.74
CA ASP A 228 -12.67 19.00 12.69
C ASP A 228 -14.17 19.27 12.75
N ILE A 229 -14.58 20.53 12.60
CA ILE A 229 -15.99 20.93 12.65
C ILE A 229 -16.79 20.42 11.44
N ASN A 230 -16.10 20.10 10.33
CA ASN A 230 -16.74 19.57 9.14
C ASN A 230 -16.96 18.06 9.25
N PRO A 231 -18.21 17.57 9.40
CA PRO A 231 -18.48 16.15 9.60
C PRO A 231 -18.12 15.29 8.40
N PHE A 232 -18.08 15.85 7.19
CA PHE A 232 -17.66 15.10 6.00
C PHE A 232 -16.14 14.88 5.98
N VAL A 233 -15.38 15.85 6.49
CA VAL A 233 -13.93 15.75 6.59
C VAL A 233 -13.54 14.79 7.72
N GLU A 234 -14.18 14.91 8.90
CA GLU A 234 -13.97 13.97 10.00
C GLU A 234 -14.29 12.54 9.57
N GLY A 235 -15.49 12.32 9.02
CA GLY A 235 -15.89 10.98 8.56
C GLY A 235 -14.98 10.41 7.48
N LEU A 236 -14.42 11.26 6.61
CA LEU A 236 -13.49 10.86 5.58
C LEU A 236 -12.13 10.43 6.18
N ILE A 237 -11.55 11.23 7.07
CA ILE A 237 -10.28 10.91 7.75
C ILE A 237 -10.43 9.64 8.58
N LYS A 238 -11.50 9.52 9.35
CA LYS A 238 -11.84 8.33 10.14
C LYS A 238 -11.95 7.08 9.24
N SER A 239 -12.56 7.21 8.06
CA SER A 239 -12.73 6.09 7.14
C SER A 239 -11.41 5.51 6.64
N PHE A 240 -10.33 6.28 6.59
CA PHE A 240 -9.01 5.80 6.15
C PHE A 240 -8.36 4.80 7.14
N SER A 241 -8.82 4.75 8.38
CA SER A 241 -8.37 3.74 9.36
C SER A 241 -9.06 2.38 9.21
N THR A 242 -10.01 2.24 8.28
CA THR A 242 -10.68 0.96 8.01
C THR A 242 -9.80 0.01 7.20
N ASP A 243 -10.32 -1.15 6.77
CA ASP A 243 -9.54 -2.09 5.96
C ASP A 243 -9.07 -1.45 4.65
N THR A 244 -7.75 -1.31 4.51
CA THR A 244 -7.11 -0.63 3.38
C THR A 244 -7.38 -1.33 2.05
N TYR A 245 -7.37 -2.68 2.05
CA TYR A 245 -7.60 -3.46 0.84
C TYR A 245 -9.05 -3.33 0.37
N GLU A 246 -10.00 -3.50 1.26
CA GLU A 246 -11.43 -3.36 0.94
C GLU A 246 -11.77 -1.92 0.52
N TYR A 247 -11.11 -0.93 1.12
CA TYR A 247 -11.26 0.47 0.72
C TYR A 247 -10.83 0.68 -0.73
N LEU A 248 -9.63 0.22 -1.08
CA LEU A 248 -9.08 0.35 -2.43
C LEU A 248 -9.90 -0.41 -3.47
N LEU A 249 -10.38 -1.61 -3.12
CA LEU A 249 -11.29 -2.37 -3.98
C LEU A 249 -12.60 -1.62 -4.24
N TYR A 250 -13.15 -0.98 -3.22
CA TYR A 250 -14.38 -0.21 -3.35
C TYR A 250 -14.18 0.99 -4.28
N VAL A 251 -13.11 1.77 -4.08
CA VAL A 251 -12.73 2.90 -4.96
C VAL A 251 -12.55 2.42 -6.41
N SER A 252 -11.80 1.33 -6.61
CA SER A 252 -11.59 0.75 -7.94
C SER A 252 -12.89 0.31 -8.61
N LYS A 253 -13.81 -0.33 -7.86
CA LYS A 253 -15.14 -0.71 -8.36
C LYS A 253 -15.96 0.50 -8.79
N LEU A 254 -15.91 1.61 -8.06
CA LEU A 254 -16.60 2.84 -8.45
C LEU A 254 -15.99 3.46 -9.71
N ILE A 255 -14.66 3.51 -9.80
CA ILE A 255 -13.95 4.00 -10.98
C ILE A 255 -14.40 3.23 -12.23
N HIS A 256 -14.39 1.90 -12.17
CA HIS A 256 -14.85 1.06 -13.27
C HIS A 256 -16.35 1.21 -13.57
N LYS A 257 -17.19 1.17 -12.52
CA LYS A 257 -18.66 1.22 -12.70
C LYS A 257 -19.14 2.50 -13.34
N TYR A 258 -18.51 3.62 -13.01
CA TYR A 258 -18.88 4.95 -13.51
C TYR A 258 -17.93 5.45 -14.61
N GLU A 259 -17.02 4.59 -15.09
CA GLU A 259 -16.05 4.90 -16.16
C GLU A 259 -15.33 6.23 -15.92
N LEU A 260 -14.88 6.44 -14.65
CA LEU A 260 -14.27 7.69 -14.25
C LEU A 260 -12.91 7.88 -14.93
N ALA A 261 -12.78 8.98 -15.62
CA ALA A 261 -11.55 9.39 -16.30
C ALA A 261 -11.35 10.92 -16.20
N PRO A 262 -10.12 11.41 -16.35
CA PRO A 262 -9.86 12.85 -16.38
C PRO A 262 -10.74 13.57 -17.40
N ASN A 263 -11.37 14.67 -16.98
CA ASN A 263 -12.27 15.48 -17.83
C ASN A 263 -13.51 14.73 -18.38
N SER A 264 -13.75 13.46 -18.03
CA SER A 264 -14.95 12.70 -18.42
C SER A 264 -16.13 13.05 -17.52
N ARG A 265 -17.05 13.90 -18.00
CA ARG A 265 -18.10 14.50 -17.18
C ARG A 265 -19.22 13.52 -16.80
N GLU A 266 -19.63 12.66 -17.71
CA GLU A 266 -20.84 11.85 -17.58
C GLU A 266 -20.81 10.93 -16.34
N GLY A 267 -19.81 10.04 -16.24
CA GLY A 267 -19.69 9.15 -15.10
C GLY A 267 -19.48 9.87 -13.79
N TYR A 268 -18.69 10.97 -13.82
CA TYR A 268 -18.47 11.80 -12.63
C TYR A 268 -19.77 12.41 -12.11
N VAL A 269 -20.59 13.00 -12.97
CA VAL A 269 -21.88 13.57 -12.60
C VAL A 269 -22.81 12.50 -12.07
N ALA A 270 -22.89 11.34 -12.75
CA ALA A 270 -23.72 10.23 -12.27
C ALA A 270 -23.32 9.75 -10.87
N LEU A 271 -22.01 9.62 -10.59
CA LEU A 271 -21.52 9.27 -9.25
C LEU A 271 -21.86 10.34 -8.22
N ARG A 272 -21.67 11.63 -8.56
CA ARG A 272 -21.97 12.77 -7.69
C ARG A 272 -23.48 12.84 -7.36
N ASP A 273 -24.34 12.69 -8.35
CA ASP A 273 -25.79 12.71 -8.17
C ASP A 273 -26.24 11.52 -7.31
N LYS A 274 -25.63 10.34 -7.49
CA LYS A 274 -25.86 9.19 -6.62
C LYS A 274 -25.43 9.47 -5.17
N TYR A 275 -24.31 10.11 -4.94
CA TYR A 275 -23.84 10.50 -3.62
C TYR A 275 -24.80 11.50 -2.97
N ASN A 276 -25.18 12.57 -3.70
CA ASN A 276 -26.03 13.64 -3.20
C ASN A 276 -27.48 13.18 -2.94
N SER A 277 -28.02 12.26 -3.76
CA SER A 277 -29.35 11.68 -3.54
C SER A 277 -29.40 10.71 -2.35
N THR A 278 -28.25 10.30 -1.81
CA THR A 278 -28.19 9.48 -0.62
C THR A 278 -28.39 10.35 0.63
N PRO A 279 -29.27 9.99 1.58
CA PRO A 279 -29.42 10.70 2.84
C PRO A 279 -28.09 10.87 3.57
N ILE A 280 -27.82 12.04 4.13
CA ILE A 280 -26.53 12.41 4.75
C ILE A 280 -25.99 11.32 5.69
N PRO A 281 -26.77 10.76 6.65
CA PRO A 281 -26.25 9.75 7.56
C PRO A 281 -25.83 8.42 6.88
N LYS A 282 -26.24 8.21 5.62
CA LYS A 282 -25.95 7.01 4.84
C LYS A 282 -24.92 7.24 3.73
N ARG A 283 -24.42 8.47 3.60
CA ARG A 283 -23.39 8.79 2.58
C ARG A 283 -22.08 8.07 2.92
N ASP A 284 -21.61 7.25 1.98
CA ASP A 284 -20.36 6.49 2.16
C ASP A 284 -19.14 7.41 1.94
N PRO A 285 -18.25 7.57 2.95
CA PRO A 285 -17.06 8.40 2.81
C PRO A 285 -16.12 7.91 1.69
N ARG A 286 -16.10 6.62 1.35
CA ARG A 286 -15.31 6.08 0.25
C ARG A 286 -15.81 6.56 -1.12
N MET A 287 -17.13 6.75 -1.26
CA MET A 287 -17.72 7.36 -2.46
C MET A 287 -17.33 8.83 -2.57
N LEU A 288 -17.34 9.57 -1.44
CA LEU A 288 -16.86 10.95 -1.37
C LEU A 288 -15.37 11.03 -1.76
N TYR A 289 -14.55 10.15 -1.21
CA TYR A 289 -13.13 10.09 -1.59
C TYR A 289 -12.95 9.88 -3.10
N THR A 290 -13.70 8.94 -3.68
CA THR A 290 -13.65 8.70 -5.13
C THR A 290 -14.03 9.95 -5.94
N LEU A 291 -15.05 10.71 -5.52
CA LEU A 291 -15.42 11.98 -6.14
C LEU A 291 -14.31 13.03 -6.02
N ILE A 292 -13.66 13.12 -4.85
CA ILE A 292 -12.55 14.06 -4.62
C ILE A 292 -11.38 13.75 -5.57
N LEU A 293 -11.04 12.48 -5.77
CA LEU A 293 -9.93 12.06 -6.65
C LEU A 293 -10.06 12.59 -8.09
N TYR A 294 -11.29 12.69 -8.60
CA TYR A 294 -11.60 13.16 -9.96
C TYR A 294 -12.16 14.59 -10.00
N GLY A 295 -12.40 15.19 -8.83
CA GLY A 295 -12.89 16.56 -8.73
C GLY A 295 -11.82 17.62 -9.03
N PHE A 296 -12.26 18.82 -9.39
CA PHE A 296 -11.40 19.95 -9.68
C PHE A 296 -10.42 20.23 -8.54
N GLN A 297 -9.13 20.22 -8.85
CA GLN A 297 -8.02 20.36 -7.88
C GLN A 297 -8.08 19.37 -6.70
N GLN A 298 -8.93 18.34 -6.77
CA GLN A 298 -9.15 17.37 -5.68
C GLN A 298 -9.61 18.03 -4.36
N GLN A 299 -10.38 19.12 -4.48
CA GLN A 299 -10.88 19.87 -3.34
C GLN A 299 -12.17 19.28 -2.79
N ILE A 300 -12.37 19.46 -1.49
CA ILE A 300 -13.62 19.14 -0.79
C ILE A 300 -14.48 20.38 -0.83
N ARG A 301 -15.62 20.33 -1.53
CA ARG A 301 -16.53 21.45 -1.67
C ARG A 301 -17.98 20.99 -1.60
N PHE A 302 -18.74 21.61 -0.68
CA PHE A 302 -20.17 21.40 -0.50
C PHE A 302 -20.92 22.73 -0.67
N ASN A 303 -22.19 22.65 -1.05
CA ASN A 303 -23.12 23.77 -1.02
C ASN A 303 -23.79 23.89 0.36
N THR A 304 -24.71 24.85 0.50
CA THR A 304 -25.49 25.09 1.74
C THR A 304 -26.40 23.94 2.13
N ASP A 305 -26.80 23.10 1.17
CA ASP A 305 -27.64 21.93 1.38
C ASP A 305 -26.82 20.67 1.71
N HIS A 306 -25.51 20.85 1.94
CA HIS A 306 -24.55 19.78 2.17
C HIS A 306 -24.40 18.80 0.99
N ASP A 307 -24.68 19.22 -0.23
CA ASP A 307 -24.39 18.46 -1.42
C ASP A 307 -22.99 18.72 -1.94
N PHE A 308 -22.28 17.66 -2.28
CA PHE A 308 -20.97 17.78 -2.90
C PHE A 308 -21.10 18.42 -4.28
N ASN A 309 -20.48 19.57 -4.49
CA ASN A 309 -20.67 20.39 -5.68
C ASN A 309 -19.37 20.74 -6.42
N ASN A 310 -18.26 20.06 -6.10
CA ASN A 310 -17.03 20.26 -6.84
C ASN A 310 -17.20 19.78 -8.30
N PRO A 311 -16.83 20.59 -9.33
CA PRO A 311 -16.87 20.15 -10.70
C PRO A 311 -15.79 19.09 -10.98
N ILE A 312 -15.92 18.39 -12.13
CA ILE A 312 -14.87 17.47 -12.58
C ILE A 312 -13.56 18.20 -12.83
N GLY A 313 -12.45 17.51 -12.56
CA GLY A 313 -11.09 17.98 -12.79
C GLY A 313 -10.33 17.14 -13.81
N SER A 314 -9.07 17.50 -14.03
CA SER A 314 -8.13 16.81 -14.91
C SER A 314 -7.26 15.78 -14.17
N ARG A 315 -7.42 15.63 -12.86
CA ARG A 315 -6.67 14.69 -12.03
C ARG A 315 -7.40 13.37 -11.90
N TRP A 316 -6.68 12.32 -11.52
CA TRP A 316 -7.21 10.97 -11.34
C TRP A 316 -6.53 10.25 -10.20
N PHE A 317 -7.03 9.07 -9.86
CA PHE A 317 -6.39 8.17 -8.91
C PHE A 317 -5.14 7.55 -9.55
N ASN A 318 -3.97 8.01 -9.14
CA ASN A 318 -2.67 7.60 -9.67
C ASN A 318 -1.78 7.00 -8.58
N GLU A 319 -0.63 6.47 -8.99
CA GLU A 319 0.33 5.80 -8.11
C GLU A 319 0.81 6.67 -6.94
N CYS A 320 0.93 7.98 -7.14
CA CYS A 320 1.30 8.90 -6.07
C CYS A 320 0.22 8.96 -4.97
N LEU A 321 -1.05 9.04 -5.38
CA LEU A 321 -2.18 9.04 -4.45
C LEU A 321 -2.36 7.69 -3.79
N LEU A 322 -2.19 6.59 -4.54
CA LEU A 322 -2.23 5.23 -4.01
C LEU A 322 -1.18 5.05 -2.91
N SER A 323 0.07 5.43 -3.18
CA SER A 323 1.17 5.32 -2.21
C SER A 323 0.92 6.19 -0.97
N LYS A 324 0.42 7.44 -1.12
CA LYS A 324 0.05 8.29 0.02
C LYS A 324 -1.08 7.67 0.85
N PHE A 325 -2.10 7.15 0.17
CA PHE A 325 -3.25 6.53 0.83
C PHE A 325 -2.83 5.32 1.68
N ILE A 326 -2.03 4.42 1.12
CA ILE A 326 -1.59 3.20 1.83
C ILE A 326 -0.76 3.57 3.07
N THR A 327 0.22 4.47 2.92
CA THR A 327 1.04 4.93 4.07
C THR A 327 0.19 5.59 5.15
N PHE A 328 -0.71 6.50 4.75
CA PHE A 328 -1.58 7.20 5.69
C PHE A 328 -2.51 6.22 6.42
N ALA A 329 -3.14 5.28 5.69
CA ALA A 329 -4.02 4.28 6.26
C ALA A 329 -3.29 3.35 7.24
N ARG A 330 -2.06 2.91 6.92
CA ARG A 330 -1.24 2.10 7.84
C ARG A 330 -0.93 2.88 9.12
N CYS A 331 -0.48 4.13 9.01
CA CYS A 331 -0.18 4.97 10.16
C CYS A 331 -1.42 5.28 11.00
N SER A 332 -2.57 5.56 10.37
CA SER A 332 -3.83 5.81 11.08
C SER A 332 -4.31 4.58 11.86
N LYS A 333 -4.08 3.38 11.35
CA LYS A 333 -4.42 2.13 12.04
C LYS A 333 -3.49 1.82 13.21
N ALA A 334 -2.20 2.16 13.06
CA ALA A 334 -1.20 1.91 14.09
C ALA A 334 -1.36 2.85 15.30
N LYS A 335 -1.99 4.02 15.10
CA LYS A 335 -2.21 5.03 16.15
C LYS A 335 -3.61 4.89 16.74
N SER A 336 -3.71 5.05 18.07
CA SER A 336 -5.00 5.15 18.77
C SER A 336 -5.56 6.56 18.59
N VAL A 337 -6.30 6.79 17.51
CA VAL A 337 -6.89 8.10 17.18
C VAL A 337 -8.34 8.17 17.64
N GLU A 338 -8.64 9.16 18.45
CA GLU A 338 -10.00 9.55 18.82
C GLU A 338 -10.49 10.64 17.86
N TYR A 339 -11.61 10.39 17.18
CA TYR A 339 -12.17 11.31 16.18
C TYR A 339 -13.33 12.08 16.77
N LEU A 340 -13.24 13.41 16.76
CA LEU A 340 -14.26 14.34 17.24
C LEU A 340 -14.74 15.24 16.09
N ASN A 341 -16.01 15.63 16.18
CA ASN A 341 -16.63 16.57 15.27
C ASN A 341 -17.37 17.61 16.09
N VAL A 342 -16.62 18.51 16.73
CA VAL A 342 -17.15 19.55 17.59
C VAL A 342 -16.50 20.90 17.29
N SER A 343 -17.20 21.99 17.63
CA SER A 343 -16.57 23.31 17.59
C SER A 343 -15.43 23.38 18.62
N PHE A 344 -14.34 24.06 18.26
CA PHE A 344 -13.14 24.10 19.10
C PHE A 344 -13.39 24.68 20.50
N ASP A 345 -14.35 25.56 20.66
CA ASP A 345 -14.79 26.15 21.92
C ASP A 345 -15.49 25.17 22.86
N ARG A 346 -15.94 24.01 22.33
CA ARG A 346 -16.53 22.91 23.09
C ARG A 346 -15.61 21.69 23.18
N LEU A 347 -14.41 21.80 22.66
CA LEU A 347 -13.48 20.68 22.62
C LEU A 347 -13.08 20.26 24.04
N GLU A 348 -12.90 21.21 24.96
CA GLU A 348 -12.58 20.98 26.36
C GLU A 348 -13.63 20.11 27.07
N ASP A 349 -14.92 20.31 26.77
CA ASP A 349 -16.03 19.54 27.34
C ASP A 349 -16.01 18.05 26.93
N GLN A 350 -15.34 17.72 25.85
CA GLN A 350 -15.28 16.37 25.29
C GLN A 350 -13.99 15.61 25.64
N ILE A 351 -12.99 16.33 26.12
CA ILE A 351 -11.70 15.75 26.49
C ILE A 351 -11.68 15.52 27.99
N THR A 352 -11.97 14.30 28.41
CA THR A 352 -11.77 13.90 29.79
C THR A 352 -10.27 13.67 30.07
N PRO A 353 -9.73 14.13 31.20
CA PRO A 353 -8.33 13.93 31.57
C PRO A 353 -7.91 12.47 31.61
#